data_5262c0227347c1bc4b6d1cb05854cf37
#
_entry.id   5262c0227347c1bc4b6d1cb05854cf37
#
_cell.length_a   1.000
_cell.length_b   1.000
_cell.length_c   1.000
_cell.angle_alpha   90.00
_cell.angle_beta   90.00
_cell.angle_gamma   90.00
#
_symmetry.space_group_name_H-M   'P 1'
#
loop_
_entity.id
_entity.type
_entity.pdbx_description
1 polymer ?
#
loop_
_entity_poly.entity_id
_entity_poly.type
_entity_poly.pdbx_seq_one_letter_code
_entity_poly.pdbx_strand_id
1 'polypeptide(L)'
;LDLLRHIDRTLRRAGIKVEYSQGFHKHPRIFMGNPLALGVRSVSEYCAADTDFEGDFLSAFNACSPAGIKCLAARNCKNNPNYAENIYACRYEAEGIAPFDTEGLLSRESIVITDLKGRTVDIRPRICSVERREGKVIFTLRCGEQNLRPDLFCTYLAENFGGRAAYILKTESYFKDGAADGIL
;
A
#
# COMPACT_ATOMS: atom_id res chain seq x y z
N LEU A 1 5.31 8.09 8.95
CA LEU A 1 5.80 9.46 9.22
C LEU A 1 6.97 9.85 8.32
N ASP A 2 7.96 8.98 8.12
CA ASP A 2 9.17 9.34 7.36
C ASP A 2 8.88 9.48 5.85
N LEU A 3 8.04 8.62 5.26
CA LEU A 3 7.65 8.74 3.85
C LEU A 3 6.93 10.07 3.58
N LEU A 4 5.98 10.48 4.43
CA LEU A 4 5.29 11.76 4.30
C LEU A 4 6.27 12.94 4.36
N ARG A 5 7.24 12.91 5.28
CA ARG A 5 8.30 13.92 5.37
C ARG A 5 9.18 13.96 4.12
N HIS A 6 9.49 12.79 3.55
CA HIS A 6 10.25 12.72 2.30
C HIS A 6 9.47 13.30 1.12
N ILE A 7 8.17 13.00 1.01
CA ILE A 7 7.31 13.57 -0.02
C ILE A 7 7.24 15.10 0.12
N ASP A 8 6.94 15.63 1.32
CA ASP A 8 6.90 17.08 1.56
C ASP A 8 8.22 17.77 1.18
N ARG A 9 9.36 17.22 1.59
CA ARG A 9 10.68 17.76 1.23
C ARG A 9 10.94 17.70 -0.27
N THR A 10 10.50 16.64 -0.95
CA THR A 10 10.65 16.50 -2.40
C THR A 10 9.81 17.52 -3.13
N LEU A 11 8.57 17.73 -2.75
CA LEU A 11 7.68 18.74 -3.31
C LEU A 11 8.28 20.14 -3.17
N ARG A 12 8.78 20.48 -1.99
CA ARG A 12 9.45 21.77 -1.76
C ARG A 12 10.68 21.96 -2.64
N ARG A 13 11.54 20.94 -2.78
CA ARG A 13 12.73 21.02 -3.66
C ARG A 13 12.35 21.15 -5.13
N ALA A 14 11.24 20.52 -5.52
CA ALA A 14 10.69 20.61 -6.88
C ALA A 14 10.00 21.97 -7.18
N GLY A 15 9.92 22.88 -6.19
CA GLY A 15 9.20 24.14 -6.33
C GLY A 15 7.68 23.99 -6.32
N ILE A 16 7.17 22.80 -5.98
CA ILE A 16 5.74 22.51 -5.89
C ILE A 16 5.27 22.96 -4.49
N LYS A 17 4.56 24.07 -4.45
CA LYS A 17 3.97 24.60 -3.23
C LYS A 17 2.74 23.79 -2.86
N VAL A 18 2.69 23.28 -1.63
CA VAL A 18 1.54 22.55 -1.08
C VAL A 18 0.81 23.47 -0.11
N GLU A 19 -0.50 23.46 -0.14
CA GLU A 19 -1.32 24.17 0.84
C GLU A 19 -1.15 23.59 2.25
N TYR A 20 -1.41 24.43 3.26
CA TYR A 20 -1.34 24.03 4.66
C TYR A 20 -2.71 24.10 5.31
N SER A 21 -2.93 23.20 6.29
CA SER A 21 -4.13 23.24 7.12
C SER A 21 -4.22 24.55 7.89
N GLN A 22 -5.45 24.98 8.18
CA GLN A 22 -5.70 26.10 9.10
C GLN A 22 -5.58 25.61 10.54
N GLY A 23 -5.12 26.51 11.44
CA GLY A 23 -5.02 26.20 12.86
C GLY A 23 -3.63 26.46 13.45
N PHE A 24 -3.48 26.17 14.75
CA PHE A 24 -2.28 26.49 15.52
C PHE A 24 -1.06 25.66 15.07
N HIS A 25 -1.27 24.38 14.74
CA HIS A 25 -0.25 23.51 14.15
C HIS A 25 -0.59 23.27 12.68
N LYS A 26 0.10 23.97 11.79
CA LYS A 26 -0.09 23.86 10.35
C LYS A 26 0.61 22.62 9.81
N HIS A 27 -0.12 21.77 9.11
CA HIS A 27 0.40 20.61 8.40
C HIS A 27 0.21 20.75 6.90
N PRO A 28 1.17 20.27 6.07
CA PRO A 28 0.98 20.23 4.62
C PRO A 28 -0.23 19.34 4.29
N ARG A 29 -1.08 19.79 3.41
CA ARG A 29 -2.26 19.06 2.94
C ARG A 29 -1.84 18.01 1.93
N ILE A 30 -1.22 16.95 2.44
CA ILE A 30 -0.79 15.75 1.71
C ILE A 30 -1.54 14.57 2.32
N PHE A 31 -2.27 13.86 1.46
CA PHE A 31 -3.17 12.77 1.83
C PHE A 31 -2.62 11.46 1.28
N MET A 32 -2.15 10.60 2.15
CA MET A 32 -1.62 9.28 1.80
C MET A 32 -2.74 8.25 1.74
N GLY A 33 -2.54 7.23 0.91
CA GLY A 33 -3.32 6.01 0.97
C GLY A 33 -3.02 5.17 2.21
N ASN A 34 -3.31 3.86 2.13
CA ASN A 34 -3.05 2.94 3.23
C ASN A 34 -1.55 2.83 3.54
N PRO A 35 -1.14 2.78 4.83
CA PRO A 35 0.26 2.68 5.20
C PRO A 35 0.90 1.39 4.66
N LEU A 36 2.08 1.51 4.05
CA LEU A 36 2.89 0.36 3.66
C LEU A 36 3.60 -0.22 4.89
N ALA A 37 3.57 -1.55 5.04
CA ALA A 37 4.27 -2.22 6.11
C ALA A 37 5.80 -2.11 5.94
N LEU A 38 6.54 -2.01 7.05
CA LEU A 38 7.99 -1.93 7.02
C LEU A 38 8.59 -3.18 6.35
N GLY A 39 9.57 -2.98 5.46
CA GLY A 39 10.21 -4.05 4.71
C GLY A 39 9.46 -4.49 3.44
N VAL A 40 8.27 -3.96 3.19
CA VAL A 40 7.50 -4.20 1.96
C VAL A 40 7.85 -3.11 0.93
N ARG A 41 8.13 -3.52 -0.30
CA ARG A 41 8.26 -2.62 -1.46
C ARG A 41 6.90 -2.40 -2.12
N SER A 42 6.76 -1.32 -2.89
CA SER A 42 5.51 -1.04 -3.57
C SER A 42 5.73 -0.31 -4.89
N VAL A 43 4.91 -0.64 -5.87
CA VAL A 43 4.73 0.12 -7.13
C VAL A 43 3.30 0.66 -7.26
N SER A 44 2.52 0.59 -6.18
CA SER A 44 1.09 0.97 -6.16
C SER A 44 0.74 1.77 -4.89
N GLU A 45 1.52 2.83 -4.60
CA GLU A 45 1.19 3.79 -3.55
C GLU A 45 0.49 5.01 -4.14
N TYR A 46 -0.50 5.52 -3.43
CA TYR A 46 -1.30 6.66 -3.84
C TYR A 46 -1.19 7.79 -2.82
N CYS A 47 -1.06 9.01 -3.35
CA CYS A 47 -0.95 10.21 -2.56
C CYS A 47 -1.63 11.36 -3.31
N ALA A 48 -2.36 12.21 -2.62
CA ALA A 48 -2.86 13.47 -3.13
C ALA A 48 -2.24 14.64 -2.37
N ALA A 49 -2.04 15.76 -3.03
CA ALA A 49 -1.58 16.99 -2.41
C ALA A 49 -2.40 18.17 -2.95
N ASP A 50 -2.81 19.07 -2.07
CA ASP A 50 -3.46 20.30 -2.47
C ASP A 50 -2.40 21.31 -2.93
N THR A 51 -2.42 21.66 -4.20
CA THR A 51 -1.44 22.55 -4.84
C THR A 51 -2.05 23.30 -6.01
N ASP A 52 -1.55 24.50 -6.27
CA ASP A 52 -1.83 25.31 -7.45
C ASP A 52 -0.79 25.12 -8.58
N PHE A 53 0.06 24.12 -8.49
CA PHE A 53 1.12 23.88 -9.47
C PHE A 53 0.55 23.40 -10.81
N GLU A 54 0.80 24.18 -11.87
CA GLU A 54 0.31 23.93 -13.23
C GLU A 54 1.37 23.31 -14.18
N GLY A 55 2.58 23.08 -13.68
CA GLY A 55 3.68 22.52 -14.48
C GLY A 55 3.61 21.00 -14.63
N ASP A 56 4.64 20.43 -15.29
CA ASP A 56 4.83 18.97 -15.34
C ASP A 56 5.23 18.43 -13.97
N PHE A 57 4.22 18.05 -13.19
CA PHE A 57 4.39 17.53 -11.83
C PHE A 57 5.28 16.28 -11.80
N LEU A 58 5.09 15.37 -12.74
CA LEU A 58 5.82 14.10 -12.81
C LEU A 58 7.33 14.33 -12.94
N SER A 59 7.72 15.15 -13.92
CA SER A 59 9.13 15.49 -14.16
C SER A 59 9.71 16.29 -13.01
N ALA A 60 9.02 17.31 -12.51
CA ALA A 60 9.49 18.15 -11.41
C ALA A 60 9.71 17.36 -10.13
N PHE A 61 8.75 16.51 -9.74
CA PHE A 61 8.86 15.65 -8.57
C PHE A 61 10.02 14.66 -8.70
N ASN A 62 10.10 13.95 -9.83
CA ASN A 62 11.12 12.92 -10.04
C ASN A 62 12.54 13.47 -10.13
N ALA A 63 12.74 14.68 -10.63
CA ALA A 63 14.04 15.36 -10.64
C ALA A 63 14.60 15.63 -9.23
N CYS A 64 13.71 15.77 -8.24
CA CYS A 64 14.07 16.07 -6.85
C CYS A 64 13.88 14.86 -5.90
N SER A 65 13.39 13.72 -6.40
CA SER A 65 13.07 12.56 -5.58
C SER A 65 14.34 11.79 -5.19
N PRO A 66 14.45 11.29 -3.95
CA PRO A 66 15.56 10.45 -3.56
C PRO A 66 15.49 9.08 -4.24
N ALA A 67 16.61 8.36 -4.28
CA ALA A 67 16.67 7.00 -4.76
C ALA A 67 15.64 6.11 -4.02
N GLY A 68 14.91 5.28 -4.78
CA GLY A 68 13.89 4.38 -4.25
C GLY A 68 12.49 4.97 -4.11
N ILE A 69 12.30 6.28 -4.36
CA ILE A 69 10.98 6.91 -4.42
C ILE A 69 10.81 7.52 -5.81
N LYS A 70 9.76 7.13 -6.51
CA LYS A 70 9.47 7.63 -7.86
C LYS A 70 7.97 7.83 -8.03
N CYS A 71 7.58 8.98 -8.54
CA CYS A 71 6.23 9.23 -9.03
C CYS A 71 6.08 8.51 -10.38
N LEU A 72 5.11 7.61 -10.49
CA LEU A 72 4.86 6.81 -11.70
C LEU A 72 3.85 7.49 -12.61
N ALA A 73 2.87 8.17 -12.03
CA ALA A 73 1.86 8.95 -12.71
C ALA A 73 1.37 10.10 -11.82
N ALA A 74 0.94 11.18 -12.42
CA ALA A 74 0.34 12.31 -11.74
C ALA A 74 -0.80 12.90 -12.60
N ARG A 75 -1.86 13.37 -11.93
CA ARG A 75 -2.95 14.07 -12.59
C ARG A 75 -3.63 15.03 -11.62
N ASN A 76 -4.31 15.99 -12.19
CA ASN A 76 -5.16 16.90 -11.42
C ASN A 76 -6.51 16.25 -11.11
N CYS A 77 -6.97 16.41 -9.87
CA CYS A 77 -8.32 16.05 -9.46
C CYS A 77 -8.98 17.23 -8.76
N LYS A 78 -10.30 17.38 -8.97
CA LYS A 78 -11.07 18.52 -8.41
C LYS A 78 -11.23 18.40 -6.89
N ASN A 79 -11.31 17.18 -6.38
CA ASN A 79 -11.52 16.88 -4.97
C ASN A 79 -10.48 15.89 -4.49
N ASN A 80 -10.21 15.88 -3.16
CA ASN A 80 -9.40 14.84 -2.55
C ASN A 80 -10.04 13.46 -2.80
N PRO A 81 -9.32 12.53 -3.47
CA PRO A 81 -9.86 11.20 -3.79
C PRO A 81 -9.98 10.27 -2.58
N ASN A 82 -9.57 10.71 -1.40
CA ASN A 82 -9.64 9.98 -0.12
C ASN A 82 -9.16 8.52 -0.23
N TYR A 83 -7.95 8.35 -0.74
CA TYR A 83 -7.35 7.03 -1.01
C TYR A 83 -7.38 6.08 0.20
N ALA A 84 -7.20 6.61 1.41
CA ALA A 84 -7.19 5.80 2.64
C ALA A 84 -8.51 5.08 2.91
N GLU A 85 -9.65 5.68 2.54
CA GLU A 85 -10.99 5.10 2.69
C GLU A 85 -11.42 4.29 1.48
N ASN A 86 -10.96 4.68 0.29
CA ASN A 86 -11.40 4.10 -0.96
C ASN A 86 -10.63 2.87 -1.40
N ILE A 87 -9.38 2.68 -0.96
CA ILE A 87 -8.63 1.43 -1.20
C ILE A 87 -9.11 0.38 -0.19
N TYR A 88 -9.75 -0.68 -0.69
CA TYR A 88 -10.31 -1.74 0.14
C TYR A 88 -9.48 -3.03 0.18
N ALA A 89 -8.61 -3.24 -0.81
CA ALA A 89 -7.71 -4.38 -0.88
C ALA A 89 -6.44 -4.05 -1.66
N CYS A 90 -5.37 -4.80 -1.42
CA CYS A 90 -4.11 -4.68 -2.15
C CYS A 90 -3.59 -6.05 -2.54
N ARG A 91 -2.98 -6.12 -3.74
CA ARG A 91 -2.31 -7.30 -4.26
C ARG A 91 -0.82 -7.23 -3.98
N TYR A 92 -0.27 -8.37 -3.62
CA TYR A 92 1.13 -8.53 -3.28
C TYR A 92 1.73 -9.75 -3.98
N GLU A 93 3.04 -9.68 -4.21
CA GLU A 93 3.87 -10.82 -4.58
C GLU A 93 4.90 -11.07 -3.47
N ALA A 94 5.13 -12.33 -3.12
CA ALA A 94 6.17 -12.74 -2.20
C ALA A 94 7.01 -13.87 -2.76
N GLU A 95 8.32 -13.82 -2.50
CA GLU A 95 9.29 -14.85 -2.88
C GLU A 95 9.83 -15.54 -1.63
N GLY A 96 10.25 -16.80 -1.77
CA GLY A 96 10.90 -17.56 -0.70
C GLY A 96 9.97 -18.42 0.15
N ILE A 97 8.67 -18.40 -0.04
CA ILE A 97 7.71 -19.30 0.60
C ILE A 97 7.71 -20.65 -0.13
N ALA A 98 7.81 -21.74 0.60
CA ALA A 98 7.76 -23.09 0.05
C ALA A 98 6.42 -23.37 -0.66
N PRO A 99 6.35 -24.35 -1.58
CA PRO A 99 5.10 -24.76 -2.21
C PRO A 99 4.07 -25.24 -1.19
N PHE A 100 2.80 -24.86 -1.39
CA PHE A 100 1.68 -25.32 -0.58
C PHE A 100 0.39 -25.35 -1.42
N ASP A 101 -0.63 -26.02 -0.91
CA ASP A 101 -1.96 -26.08 -1.49
C ASP A 101 -2.72 -24.77 -1.22
N THR A 102 -2.86 -23.94 -2.26
CA THR A 102 -3.56 -22.64 -2.17
C THR A 102 -5.07 -22.79 -2.06
N GLU A 103 -5.66 -23.81 -2.69
CA GLU A 103 -7.10 -24.09 -2.62
C GLU A 103 -7.46 -24.61 -1.24
N GLY A 104 -6.68 -25.55 -0.70
CA GLY A 104 -6.82 -26.05 0.66
C GLY A 104 -6.64 -24.96 1.72
N LEU A 105 -5.77 -23.96 1.49
CA LEU A 105 -5.67 -22.81 2.36
C LEU A 105 -6.96 -21.97 2.33
N LEU A 106 -7.48 -21.69 1.14
CA LEU A 106 -8.66 -20.84 0.95
C LEU A 106 -9.97 -21.53 1.36
N SER A 107 -10.02 -22.86 1.39
CA SER A 107 -11.17 -23.62 1.85
C SER A 107 -11.33 -23.69 3.37
N ARG A 108 -10.33 -23.26 4.13
CA ARG A 108 -10.40 -23.24 5.60
C ARG A 108 -11.46 -22.26 6.06
N GLU A 109 -12.27 -22.65 7.01
CA GLU A 109 -13.28 -21.77 7.63
C GLU A 109 -12.65 -20.66 8.45
N SER A 110 -11.50 -20.94 9.10
CA SER A 110 -10.78 -20.00 9.93
C SER A 110 -9.27 -20.19 9.78
N ILE A 111 -8.54 -19.08 9.82
CA ILE A 111 -7.07 -19.03 9.87
C ILE A 111 -6.69 -18.09 11.01
N VAL A 112 -6.20 -18.66 12.09
CA VAL A 112 -5.92 -17.92 13.32
C VAL A 112 -4.43 -17.64 13.45
N ILE A 113 -4.10 -16.38 13.72
CA ILE A 113 -2.74 -15.93 14.03
C ILE A 113 -2.71 -15.15 15.33
N THR A 114 -1.51 -14.98 15.91
CA THR A 114 -1.28 -14.01 16.98
C THR A 114 -0.74 -12.72 16.36
N ASP A 115 -1.45 -11.60 16.59
CA ASP A 115 -1.03 -10.30 16.08
C ASP A 115 0.18 -9.74 16.87
N LEU A 116 0.75 -8.63 16.40
CA LEU A 116 1.90 -7.98 17.06
C LEU A 116 1.60 -7.47 18.49
N LYS A 117 0.34 -7.44 18.89
CA LYS A 117 -0.10 -7.07 20.25
C LYS A 117 -0.40 -8.29 21.11
N GLY A 118 -0.11 -9.50 20.63
CA GLY A 118 -0.36 -10.76 21.31
C GLY A 118 -1.83 -11.21 21.28
N ARG A 119 -2.68 -10.64 20.43
CA ARG A 119 -4.09 -10.99 20.34
C ARG A 119 -4.32 -12.06 19.27
N THR A 120 -5.16 -13.02 19.57
CA THR A 120 -5.62 -14.03 18.62
C THR A 120 -6.61 -13.42 17.64
N VAL A 121 -6.35 -13.52 16.35
CA VAL A 121 -7.15 -12.92 15.28
C VAL A 121 -7.37 -13.94 14.17
N ASP A 122 -8.63 -14.12 13.75
CA ASP A 122 -8.93 -14.83 12.51
C ASP A 122 -8.69 -13.92 11.31
N ILE A 123 -7.75 -14.35 10.46
CA ILE A 123 -7.37 -13.61 9.25
C ILE A 123 -8.02 -14.14 7.98
N ARG A 124 -8.72 -15.29 8.03
CA ARG A 124 -9.34 -15.90 6.83
C ARG A 124 -10.27 -14.92 6.08
N PRO A 125 -11.16 -14.15 6.73
CA PRO A 125 -12.02 -13.19 6.05
C PRO A 125 -11.28 -12.02 5.38
N ARG A 126 -10.01 -11.83 5.74
CA ARG A 126 -9.15 -10.75 5.23
C ARG A 126 -8.30 -11.16 4.04
N ILE A 127 -8.34 -12.44 3.67
CA ILE A 127 -7.64 -13.02 2.52
C ILE A 127 -8.64 -13.12 1.37
N CYS A 128 -8.46 -12.28 0.34
CA CYS A 128 -9.34 -12.26 -0.83
C CYS A 128 -8.98 -13.35 -1.83
N SER A 129 -7.67 -13.52 -2.10
CA SER A 129 -7.16 -14.53 -3.03
C SER A 129 -5.74 -14.93 -2.68
N VAL A 130 -5.37 -16.15 -3.05
CA VAL A 130 -3.99 -16.66 -3.02
C VAL A 130 -3.78 -17.54 -4.22
N GLU A 131 -2.71 -17.32 -4.96
CA GLU A 131 -2.29 -18.14 -6.10
C GLU A 131 -0.77 -18.30 -6.11
N ARG A 132 -0.28 -19.30 -6.83
CA ARG A 132 1.15 -19.46 -7.09
C ARG A 132 1.43 -19.35 -8.57
N ARG A 133 2.44 -18.54 -8.91
CA ARG A 133 2.87 -18.37 -10.27
C ARG A 133 4.38 -18.13 -10.32
N GLU A 134 5.10 -18.87 -11.18
CA GLU A 134 6.54 -18.68 -11.42
C GLU A 134 7.39 -18.67 -10.13
N GLY A 135 7.08 -19.56 -9.18
CA GLY A 135 7.81 -19.67 -7.91
C GLY A 135 7.42 -18.64 -6.84
N LYS A 136 6.58 -17.67 -7.19
CA LYS A 136 6.06 -16.65 -6.26
C LYS A 136 4.71 -17.04 -5.69
N VAL A 137 4.41 -16.50 -4.52
CA VAL A 137 3.05 -16.46 -3.97
C VAL A 137 2.46 -15.09 -4.28
N ILE A 138 1.33 -15.07 -4.96
CA ILE A 138 0.58 -13.87 -5.29
C ILE A 138 -0.69 -13.88 -4.44
N PHE A 139 -0.96 -12.81 -3.72
CA PHE A 139 -2.11 -12.78 -2.82
C PHE A 139 -2.71 -11.40 -2.71
N THR A 140 -4.02 -11.35 -2.49
CA THR A 140 -4.78 -10.11 -2.28
C THR A 140 -5.34 -10.09 -0.86
N LEU A 141 -5.04 -9.03 -0.13
CA LEU A 141 -5.46 -8.84 1.27
C LEU A 141 -6.33 -7.61 1.43
N ARG A 142 -7.27 -7.66 2.37
CA ARG A 142 -8.08 -6.51 2.77
C ARG A 142 -7.25 -5.41 3.40
N CYS A 143 -7.68 -4.18 3.18
CA CYS A 143 -7.13 -2.94 3.75
C CYS A 143 -8.18 -2.20 4.59
N GLY A 144 -7.81 -1.05 5.15
CA GLY A 144 -8.71 -0.23 5.97
C GLY A 144 -9.02 -0.88 7.32
N GLU A 145 -10.29 -0.93 7.70
CA GLU A 145 -10.73 -1.49 9.00
C GLU A 145 -10.40 -2.98 9.14
N GLN A 146 -10.44 -3.72 8.03
CA GLN A 146 -10.12 -5.15 7.99
C GLN A 146 -8.66 -5.40 7.55
N ASN A 147 -7.77 -4.45 7.78
CA ASN A 147 -6.40 -4.55 7.31
C ASN A 147 -5.71 -5.84 7.79
N LEU A 148 -5.12 -6.56 6.84
CA LEU A 148 -4.16 -7.63 7.09
C LEU A 148 -2.81 -7.23 6.51
N ARG A 149 -1.82 -7.14 7.38
CA ARG A 149 -0.45 -6.80 6.96
C ARG A 149 0.16 -7.95 6.16
N PRO A 150 0.79 -7.68 5.00
CA PRO A 150 1.37 -8.72 4.15
C PRO A 150 2.52 -9.48 4.82
N ASP A 151 3.30 -8.82 5.67
CA ASP A 151 4.39 -9.46 6.43
C ASP A 151 3.87 -10.47 7.45
N LEU A 152 2.77 -10.19 8.15
CA LEU A 152 2.13 -11.14 9.06
C LEU A 152 1.57 -12.36 8.29
N PHE A 153 0.96 -12.12 7.13
CA PHE A 153 0.49 -13.22 6.30
C PHE A 153 1.64 -14.07 5.76
N CYS A 154 2.72 -13.47 5.30
CA CYS A 154 3.92 -14.20 4.88
C CYS A 154 4.58 -14.97 6.03
N THR A 155 4.58 -14.43 7.25
CA THR A 155 5.06 -15.15 8.44
C THR A 155 4.20 -16.39 8.68
N TYR A 156 2.88 -16.26 8.68
CA TYR A 156 1.98 -17.40 8.79
C TYR A 156 2.24 -18.47 7.74
N LEU A 157 2.41 -18.08 6.46
CA LEU A 157 2.71 -19.02 5.38
C LEU A 157 4.06 -19.75 5.62
N ALA A 158 5.09 -19.02 6.04
CA ALA A 158 6.39 -19.60 6.33
C ALA A 158 6.37 -20.58 7.51
N GLU A 159 5.65 -20.27 8.57
CA GLU A 159 5.51 -21.11 9.75
C GLU A 159 4.73 -22.39 9.48
N ASN A 160 3.72 -22.36 8.62
CA ASN A 160 2.86 -23.50 8.35
C ASN A 160 3.29 -24.35 7.15
N PHE A 161 3.99 -23.76 6.19
CA PHE A 161 4.36 -24.44 4.93
C PHE A 161 5.87 -24.46 4.68
N GLY A 162 6.63 -23.67 5.42
CA GLY A 162 8.08 -23.57 5.27
C GLY A 162 8.55 -22.46 4.35
N GLY A 163 9.87 -22.27 4.32
CA GLY A 163 10.51 -21.15 3.63
C GLY A 163 10.55 -19.87 4.49
N ARG A 164 10.88 -18.76 3.84
CA ARG A 164 10.89 -17.43 4.45
C ARG A 164 10.68 -16.40 3.35
N ALA A 165 9.75 -15.49 3.52
CA ALA A 165 9.58 -14.39 2.59
C ALA A 165 10.85 -13.51 2.56
N ALA A 166 11.61 -13.61 1.48
CA ALA A 166 12.81 -12.81 1.25
C ALA A 166 12.48 -11.44 0.64
N TYR A 167 11.32 -11.36 -0.03
CA TYR A 167 10.87 -10.19 -0.77
C TYR A 167 9.35 -10.13 -0.75
N ILE A 168 8.79 -8.97 -0.46
CA ILE A 168 7.36 -8.69 -0.57
C ILE A 168 7.19 -7.40 -1.37
N LEU A 169 6.43 -7.46 -2.44
CA LEU A 169 6.11 -6.33 -3.32
C LEU A 169 4.59 -6.13 -3.38
N LYS A 170 4.13 -4.94 -3.06
CA LYS A 170 2.76 -4.51 -3.38
C LYS A 170 2.69 -4.10 -4.84
N THR A 171 1.88 -4.80 -5.62
CA THR A 171 1.77 -4.61 -7.07
C THR A 171 0.56 -3.79 -7.48
N GLU A 172 -0.54 -3.86 -6.70
CA GLU A 172 -1.81 -3.25 -7.08
C GLU A 172 -2.63 -2.83 -5.86
N SER A 173 -3.44 -1.80 -6.01
CA SER A 173 -4.43 -1.36 -5.03
C SER A 173 -5.80 -1.34 -5.68
N TYR A 174 -6.79 -1.95 -5.03
CA TYR A 174 -8.17 -2.04 -5.50
C TYR A 174 -9.04 -1.03 -4.78
N PHE A 175 -9.80 -0.28 -5.58
CA PHE A 175 -10.69 0.76 -5.11
C PHE A 175 -12.13 0.26 -5.00
N LYS A 176 -12.89 0.82 -4.07
CA LYS A 176 -14.36 0.63 -4.02
C LYS A 176 -14.98 1.09 -5.33
N ASP A 177 -16.08 0.46 -5.73
CA ASP A 177 -16.79 0.80 -6.97
C ASP A 177 -17.10 2.29 -7.04
N GLY A 178 -16.86 2.90 -8.21
CA GLY A 178 -17.00 4.32 -8.46
C GLY A 178 -15.88 5.22 -7.90
N ALA A 179 -14.98 4.71 -7.06
CA ALA A 179 -13.87 5.52 -6.52
C ALA A 179 -12.68 5.61 -7.49
N ALA A 180 -12.61 4.68 -8.45
CA ALA A 180 -11.55 4.64 -9.47
C ALA A 180 -11.84 5.52 -10.71
N ASP A 181 -13.09 5.95 -10.92
CA ASP A 181 -13.55 6.73 -12.09
C ASP A 181 -12.96 8.14 -12.16
N GLY A 182 -11.75 8.29 -11.93
CA GLY A 182 -11.00 9.53 -11.95
C GLY A 182 -9.52 9.30 -11.64
N ILE A 183 -9.12 8.05 -11.42
CA ILE A 183 -7.78 7.72 -10.91
C ILE A 183 -6.88 7.02 -11.95
N LEU A 184 -7.46 6.46 -13.03
CA LEU A 184 -6.71 5.80 -14.12
C LEU A 184 -6.81 6.52 -15.44
#